data_01df56f66984fa0b62454e86aa6aad42
#
_entry.id   01df56f66984fa0b62454e86aa6aad42
#
_cell.length_a   1.000
_cell.length_b   1.000
_cell.length_c   1.000
_cell.angle_alpha   90.00
_cell.angle_beta   90.00
_cell.angle_gamma   90.00
#
_symmetry.space_group_name_H-M   'P 1'
#
loop_
_entity.id
_entity.type
_entity.pdbx_description
1 polymer ?
#
loop_
_entity_poly.entity_id
_entity_poly.type
_entity_poly.pdbx_seq_one_letter_code
_entity_poly.pdbx_strand_id
1 'polypeptide(L)'
;MQIVGYDTGASDDTSSALLLSEDGDVTREPLDPGTELAYTLGERHCAGTFDSDAHVACQRPDAPYCDAHTSTWVCARCTGTCLKDEMDCHEDHAIYLAAFAPTTFKVGVTRE
;
A
#
# COMPACT_ATOMS: atom_id res chain seq x y z
N MET A 1 4.67 -10.51 -12.30
CA MET A 1 5.14 -9.79 -11.10
C MET A 1 4.16 -8.70 -10.75
N GLN A 2 3.85 -8.54 -9.49
CA GLN A 2 2.93 -7.51 -9.02
C GLN A 2 3.50 -6.82 -7.78
N ILE A 3 3.31 -5.50 -7.69
CA ILE A 3 3.58 -4.76 -6.45
C ILE A 3 2.41 -5.01 -5.51
N VAL A 4 2.66 -5.62 -4.37
CA VAL A 4 1.61 -5.97 -3.40
C VAL A 4 1.69 -5.16 -2.12
N GLY A 5 2.75 -4.39 -1.93
CA GLY A 5 2.88 -3.56 -0.75
C GLY A 5 4.12 -2.69 -0.76
N TYR A 6 4.27 -1.93 0.31
CA TYR A 6 5.40 -1.04 0.55
C TYR A 6 5.83 -1.19 2.01
N ASP A 7 7.10 -1.44 2.20
CA ASP A 7 7.71 -1.52 3.53
C ASP A 7 8.51 -0.26 3.79
N THR A 8 8.14 0.47 4.84
CA THR A 8 8.85 1.71 5.21
C THR A 8 10.23 1.47 5.79
N GLY A 9 10.52 0.23 6.22
CA GLY A 9 11.77 -0.11 6.90
C GLY A 9 11.82 0.33 8.36
N ALA A 10 10.74 0.92 8.88
CA ALA A 10 10.75 1.54 10.21
C ALA A 10 10.89 0.52 11.34
N SER A 11 10.37 -0.68 11.17
CA SER A 11 10.37 -1.71 12.23
C SER A 11 11.73 -2.43 12.35
N ASP A 12 12.47 -2.53 11.26
CA ASP A 12 13.72 -3.30 11.23
C ASP A 12 14.97 -2.43 11.02
N ASP A 13 14.80 -1.10 11.03
CA ASP A 13 15.85 -0.14 10.72
C ASP A 13 16.57 -0.45 9.40
N THR A 14 15.81 -0.94 8.44
CA THR A 14 16.28 -1.23 7.08
C THR A 14 15.80 -0.16 6.11
N SER A 15 16.31 -0.17 4.89
CA SER A 15 15.81 0.71 3.83
C SER A 15 14.36 0.42 3.50
N SER A 16 13.63 1.44 3.09
CA SER A 16 12.30 1.24 2.51
C SER A 16 12.37 0.35 1.27
N ALA A 17 11.30 -0.35 0.98
CA ALA A 17 11.28 -1.30 -0.12
C ALA A 17 9.87 -1.46 -0.71
N LEU A 18 9.81 -1.82 -1.98
CA LEU A 18 8.61 -2.37 -2.57
C LEU A 18 8.51 -3.86 -2.23
N LEU A 19 7.31 -4.31 -1.97
CA LEU A 19 7.03 -5.74 -1.83
C LEU A 19 6.49 -6.25 -3.16
N LEU A 20 7.21 -7.18 -3.75
CA LEU A 20 6.91 -7.72 -5.07
C LEU A 20 6.51 -9.17 -4.95
N SER A 21 5.45 -9.54 -5.64
CA SER A 21 5.00 -10.93 -5.73
C SER A 21 5.26 -11.50 -7.11
N GLU A 22 5.84 -12.68 -7.14
CA GLU A 22 6.04 -13.46 -8.37
C GLU A 22 5.78 -14.92 -8.05
N ASP A 23 4.83 -15.53 -8.77
CA ASP A 23 4.44 -16.94 -8.58
C ASP A 23 4.08 -17.32 -7.13
N GLY A 24 3.56 -16.38 -6.38
CA GLY A 24 3.14 -16.59 -4.99
C GLY A 24 4.22 -16.28 -3.95
N ASP A 25 5.44 -16.03 -4.36
CA ASP A 25 6.52 -15.65 -3.46
C ASP A 25 6.64 -14.12 -3.38
N VAL A 26 6.85 -13.60 -2.17
CA VAL A 26 7.02 -12.16 -1.93
C VAL A 26 8.49 -11.85 -1.68
N THR A 27 9.02 -10.89 -2.42
CA THR A 27 10.40 -10.41 -2.27
C THR A 27 10.42 -8.91 -1.99
N ARG A 28 11.51 -8.43 -1.39
CA ARG A 28 11.74 -7.01 -1.15
C ARG A 28 12.65 -6.43 -2.23
N GLU A 29 12.21 -5.34 -2.83
CA GLU A 29 13.03 -4.52 -3.72
C GLU A 29 13.43 -3.25 -2.97
N PRO A 30 14.66 -3.15 -2.47
CA PRO A 30 15.09 -1.98 -1.70
C PRO A 30 15.04 -0.69 -2.53
N LEU A 31 14.65 0.41 -1.86
CA LEU A 31 14.55 1.72 -2.49
C LEU A 31 15.60 2.67 -1.88
N ASP A 32 16.85 2.25 -1.87
CA ASP A 32 17.95 3.10 -1.42
C ASP A 32 18.12 4.31 -2.34
N PRO A 33 18.60 5.45 -1.83
CA PRO A 33 18.89 6.60 -2.69
C PRO A 33 19.79 6.21 -3.87
N GLY A 34 19.38 6.59 -5.07
CA GLY A 34 20.10 6.25 -6.30
C GLY A 34 19.71 4.92 -6.94
N THR A 35 18.78 4.18 -6.35
CA THR A 35 18.27 2.94 -6.95
C THR A 35 17.51 3.25 -8.24
N GLU A 36 17.86 2.56 -9.32
CA GLU A 36 17.08 2.60 -10.57
C GLU A 36 16.10 1.43 -10.60
N LEU A 37 14.83 1.73 -10.89
CA LEU A 37 13.80 0.73 -11.09
C LEU A 37 13.58 0.53 -12.59
N ALA A 38 13.91 -0.64 -13.10
CA ALA A 38 13.80 -0.97 -14.52
C ALA A 38 12.44 -1.64 -14.84
N TYR A 39 11.36 -1.04 -14.36
CA TYR A 39 10.00 -1.57 -14.55
C TYR A 39 9.15 -0.58 -15.34
N THR A 40 8.19 -1.10 -16.10
CA THR A 40 7.13 -0.31 -16.70
C THR A 40 5.82 -0.65 -16.03
N LEU A 41 4.95 0.35 -15.88
CA LEU A 41 3.63 0.15 -15.30
C LEU A 41 2.77 -0.67 -16.26
N GLY A 42 2.32 -1.83 -15.79
CA GLY A 42 1.41 -2.70 -16.52
C GLY A 42 -0.04 -2.54 -16.07
N GLU A 43 -0.79 -3.64 -16.12
CA GLU A 43 -2.17 -3.65 -15.67
C GLU A 43 -2.27 -3.47 -14.17
N ARG A 44 -3.36 -2.83 -13.73
CA ARG A 44 -3.68 -2.66 -12.32
C ARG A 44 -4.84 -3.58 -11.99
N HIS A 45 -4.69 -4.33 -10.92
CA HIS A 45 -5.75 -5.19 -10.40
C HIS A 45 -5.60 -5.35 -8.89
N CYS A 46 -6.56 -6.02 -8.26
CA CYS A 46 -6.54 -6.26 -6.82
C CYS A 46 -5.22 -6.90 -6.39
N ALA A 47 -4.66 -6.42 -5.29
CA ALA A 47 -3.42 -6.97 -4.75
C ALA A 47 -3.60 -8.35 -4.09
N GLY A 48 -4.83 -8.80 -3.91
CA GLY A 48 -5.10 -10.06 -3.23
C GLY A 48 -4.77 -10.01 -1.74
N THR A 49 -4.31 -11.13 -1.21
CA THR A 49 -3.85 -11.22 0.17
C THR A 49 -2.40 -11.67 0.21
N PHE A 50 -1.62 -11.10 1.12
CA PHE A 50 -0.26 -11.59 1.32
C PHE A 50 0.08 -11.63 2.80
N ASP A 51 0.87 -12.59 3.14
CA ASP A 51 1.57 -12.71 4.40
C ASP A 51 3.05 -12.40 4.15
N SER A 52 3.88 -12.42 5.15
CA SER A 52 5.26 -11.92 5.08
C SER A 52 6.07 -12.40 3.87
N ASP A 53 5.80 -13.60 3.37
CA ASP A 53 6.56 -14.20 2.28
C ASP A 53 5.72 -14.97 1.26
N ALA A 54 4.40 -14.98 1.43
CA ALA A 54 3.48 -15.70 0.55
C ALA A 54 2.36 -14.79 0.07
N HIS A 55 1.99 -14.91 -1.19
CA HIS A 55 0.96 -14.10 -1.83
C HIS A 55 -0.06 -14.97 -2.53
N VAL A 56 -1.34 -14.68 -2.27
CA VAL A 56 -2.48 -15.25 -2.99
C VAL A 56 -3.02 -14.18 -3.92
N ALA A 57 -2.80 -14.33 -5.20
CA ALA A 57 -3.16 -13.35 -6.22
C ALA A 57 -4.68 -13.28 -6.42
N CYS A 58 -5.15 -12.10 -6.80
CA CYS A 58 -6.53 -11.86 -7.20
C CYS A 58 -6.53 -11.17 -8.56
N GLN A 59 -7.32 -11.68 -9.49
CA GLN A 59 -7.37 -11.16 -10.86
C GLN A 59 -8.48 -10.12 -11.09
N ARG A 60 -9.21 -9.74 -10.06
CA ARG A 60 -10.24 -8.71 -10.19
C ARG A 60 -9.63 -7.37 -10.58
N PRO A 61 -10.29 -6.59 -11.47
CA PRO A 61 -9.71 -5.33 -11.95
C PRO A 61 -9.71 -4.19 -10.95
N ASP A 62 -10.36 -4.37 -9.81
CA ASP A 62 -10.44 -3.34 -8.77
C ASP A 62 -9.10 -3.18 -8.05
N ALA A 63 -8.49 -2.03 -8.18
CA ALA A 63 -7.21 -1.73 -7.56
C ALA A 63 -7.36 -0.57 -6.58
N PRO A 64 -6.66 -0.58 -5.47
CA PRO A 64 -5.67 -1.58 -5.04
C PRO A 64 -6.27 -2.88 -4.51
N TYR A 65 -7.54 -2.89 -4.09
CA TYR A 65 -8.21 -4.06 -3.52
C TYR A 65 -9.65 -4.15 -4.02
N CYS A 66 -10.12 -5.36 -4.26
CA CYS A 66 -11.52 -5.63 -4.52
C CYS A 66 -12.32 -5.76 -3.22
N ASP A 67 -13.65 -5.90 -3.33
CA ASP A 67 -14.54 -6.01 -2.17
C ASP A 67 -14.19 -7.18 -1.24
N ALA A 68 -13.65 -8.25 -1.78
CA ALA A 68 -13.27 -9.42 -1.00
C ALA A 68 -11.95 -9.24 -0.23
N HIS A 69 -11.11 -8.29 -0.63
CA HIS A 69 -9.78 -8.10 -0.06
C HIS A 69 -9.57 -6.71 0.56
N THR A 70 -10.63 -5.95 0.69
CA THR A 70 -10.60 -4.62 1.28
C THR A 70 -10.34 -4.68 2.79
N SER A 71 -9.44 -3.81 3.27
CA SER A 71 -9.22 -3.65 4.70
C SER A 71 -10.42 -2.96 5.36
N THR A 72 -10.90 -3.52 6.46
CA THR A 72 -12.11 -3.04 7.15
C THR A 72 -11.92 -1.70 7.87
N TRP A 73 -10.71 -1.22 8.00
CA TRP A 73 -10.49 0.08 8.64
C TRP A 73 -10.14 1.20 7.67
N VAL A 74 -10.29 0.93 6.40
CA VAL A 74 -10.20 1.95 5.35
C VAL A 74 -11.57 2.63 5.20
N CYS A 75 -11.56 3.94 4.94
CA CYS A 75 -12.77 4.75 4.84
C CYS A 75 -13.73 4.26 3.73
N ALA A 76 -15.04 4.38 3.98
CA ALA A 76 -16.12 3.94 3.09
C ALA A 76 -16.06 4.53 1.69
N ARG A 77 -15.65 5.77 1.56
CA ARG A 77 -15.51 6.38 0.22
C ARG A 77 -14.40 5.76 -0.59
N CYS A 78 -13.47 5.12 0.09
CA CYS A 78 -12.38 4.42 -0.56
C CYS A 78 -12.75 3.00 -0.97
N THR A 79 -13.65 2.36 -0.22
CA THR A 79 -13.92 0.92 -0.35
C THR A 79 -15.39 0.55 -0.43
N GLY A 80 -16.30 1.49 -0.18
CA GLY A 80 -17.73 1.26 -0.18
C GLY A 80 -18.33 0.78 1.14
N THR A 81 -17.51 0.51 2.16
CA THR A 81 -17.99 0.08 3.47
C THR A 81 -17.36 0.92 4.57
N CYS A 82 -18.14 1.73 5.26
CA CYS A 82 -17.65 2.58 6.34
C CYS A 82 -17.96 1.98 7.70
N LEU A 83 -16.94 1.90 8.55
CA LEU A 83 -17.10 1.50 9.94
C LEU A 83 -17.08 2.69 10.91
N LYS A 84 -17.00 3.91 10.40
CA LYS A 84 -16.90 5.14 11.21
C LYS A 84 -18.01 6.10 10.81
N ASP A 85 -19.18 5.92 11.39
CA ASP A 85 -20.36 6.73 11.08
C ASP A 85 -20.17 8.21 11.40
N GLU A 86 -19.31 8.54 12.36
CA GLU A 86 -19.03 9.92 12.75
C GLU A 86 -18.05 10.64 11.84
N MET A 87 -17.50 9.96 10.84
CA MET A 87 -16.55 10.59 9.93
C MET A 87 -17.23 11.26 8.76
N ASP A 88 -17.06 12.58 8.63
CA ASP A 88 -17.51 13.29 7.44
C ASP A 88 -16.44 13.23 6.36
N CYS A 89 -16.63 12.28 5.42
CA CYS A 89 -15.71 12.08 4.32
C CYS A 89 -15.91 13.06 3.16
N HIS A 90 -16.88 13.96 3.25
CA HIS A 90 -17.13 15.00 2.26
C HIS A 90 -16.42 16.31 2.58
N GLU A 91 -15.87 16.44 3.78
CA GLU A 91 -15.04 17.59 4.13
C GLU A 91 -13.68 17.53 3.42
N ASP A 92 -13.07 18.68 3.26
CA ASP A 92 -11.73 18.76 2.72
C ASP A 92 -10.74 18.09 3.68
N HIS A 93 -9.80 17.35 3.08
CA HIS A 93 -8.76 16.65 3.81
C HIS A 93 -7.40 17.10 3.32
N ALA A 94 -6.45 17.19 4.24
CA ALA A 94 -5.05 17.42 3.90
C ALA A 94 -4.28 16.10 3.95
N ILE A 95 -3.39 15.93 2.99
CA ILE A 95 -2.43 14.83 2.99
C ILE A 95 -1.09 15.39 3.46
N TYR A 96 -0.47 14.72 4.41
CA TYR A 96 0.83 15.13 4.90
C TYR A 96 1.85 14.01 4.77
N LEU A 97 3.10 14.41 4.62
CA LEU A 97 4.26 13.53 4.60
C LEU A 97 5.14 13.90 5.80
N ALA A 98 5.29 12.97 6.72
CA ALA A 98 6.14 13.17 7.91
C ALA A 98 7.44 12.39 7.76
N ALA A 99 8.56 13.06 7.98
CA ALA A 99 9.87 12.42 8.02
C ALA A 99 10.27 12.19 9.46
N PHE A 100 10.51 10.92 9.83
CA PHE A 100 10.95 10.55 11.18
C PHE A 100 12.44 10.33 11.27
N ALA A 101 13.06 10.01 10.14
CA ALA A 101 14.49 9.75 10.00
C ALA A 101 14.88 10.03 8.56
N PRO A 102 16.17 10.06 8.22
CA PRO A 102 16.60 10.39 6.85
C PRO A 102 15.96 9.54 5.74
N THR A 103 15.53 8.31 6.06
CA THR A 103 14.95 7.39 5.09
C THR A 103 13.58 6.85 5.49
N THR A 104 12.98 7.40 6.55
CA THR A 104 11.71 6.92 7.09
C THR A 104 10.65 8.01 6.98
N PHE A 105 9.59 7.71 6.23
CA PHE A 105 8.50 8.64 5.98
C PHE A 105 7.16 7.97 6.31
N LYS A 106 6.21 8.79 6.72
CA LYS A 106 4.83 8.37 6.93
C LYS A 106 3.91 9.31 6.18
N VAL A 107 2.95 8.75 5.46
CA VAL A 107 1.87 9.52 4.84
C VAL A 107 0.64 9.43 5.73
N GLY A 108 0.02 10.55 6.00
CA GLY A 108 -1.22 10.59 6.74
C GLY A 108 -2.26 11.47 6.06
N VAL A 109 -3.50 11.28 6.43
CA VAL A 109 -4.63 12.08 5.99
C VAL A 109 -5.30 12.69 7.21
N THR A 110 -5.58 13.98 7.17
CA THR A 110 -6.25 14.67 8.26
C THR A 110 -7.30 15.61 7.69
N ARG A 111 -8.26 15.99 8.54
CA ARG A 111 -9.19 17.07 8.18
C ARG A 111 -8.50 18.42 8.28
N GLU A 112 -8.88 19.31 7.43
CA GLU A 112 -8.47 20.70 7.56
C GLU A 112 -9.16 21.39 8.74
#